data_7de16807b506feb242158fc21342174e
#
_entry.id   7de16807b506feb242158fc21342174e
#
_cell.length_a   1.000
_cell.length_b   1.000
_cell.length_c   1.000
_cell.angle_alpha   90.00
_cell.angle_beta   90.00
_cell.angle_gamma   90.00
#
_symmetry.space_group_name_H-M   'P 1'
#
loop_
_entity.id
_entity.type
_entity.pdbx_description
1 polymer ?
#
loop_
_entity_poly.entity_id
_entity_poly.type
_entity_poly.pdbx_seq_one_letter_code
_entity_poly.pdbx_strand_id
1 'polypeptide(L)'
;MGSVEGFTNQDMEFYERFRAPVWRVWDIFYNPNGWDPWFTDGMKVDEETGEIYFRWFRLTDGQVVVDRGRIVSVVRHRLFSFWWYEYEDGYRSFVELEFQPTGVEETIVTVRDKTFVKDESELPIRYRCAYGWGQMMLLAKAYVENGLILI
;
A
#
# COMPACT_ATOMS: atom_id res chain seq x y z
N MET A 1 -4.14 -10.43 -27.69
CA MET A 1 -5.21 -11.13 -26.98
C MET A 1 -5.18 -10.73 -25.53
N GLY A 2 -6.27 -10.25 -25.04
CA GLY A 2 -6.29 -9.73 -23.68
C GLY A 2 -6.41 -10.83 -22.65
N SER A 3 -7.60 -11.35 -22.46
CA SER A 3 -7.91 -12.20 -21.32
C SER A 3 -8.17 -13.64 -21.74
N VAL A 4 -7.91 -14.54 -20.82
CA VAL A 4 -8.30 -15.94 -20.87
C VAL A 4 -9.73 -16.02 -20.34
N GLU A 5 -10.51 -17.01 -20.82
CA GLU A 5 -11.85 -17.25 -20.33
C GLU A 5 -11.83 -17.43 -18.81
N GLY A 6 -12.69 -16.69 -18.11
CA GLY A 6 -12.74 -16.68 -16.65
C GLY A 6 -11.71 -15.78 -15.96
N PHE A 7 -10.78 -15.19 -16.72
CA PHE A 7 -9.80 -14.27 -16.15
C PHE A 7 -10.43 -12.89 -15.92
N THR A 8 -10.02 -12.23 -14.83
CA THR A 8 -10.50 -10.90 -14.50
C THR A 8 -9.41 -10.04 -13.88
N ASN A 9 -9.46 -8.73 -14.17
CA ASN A 9 -8.61 -7.71 -13.56
C ASN A 9 -9.39 -6.92 -12.50
N GLN A 10 -10.28 -7.57 -11.79
CA GLN A 10 -11.00 -6.94 -10.68
C GLN A 10 -10.03 -6.47 -9.60
N ASP A 11 -10.47 -5.48 -8.84
CA ASP A 11 -9.72 -4.98 -7.70
C ASP A 11 -9.48 -6.11 -6.70
N MET A 12 -8.26 -6.18 -6.20
CA MET A 12 -7.97 -6.98 -5.01
C MET A 12 -8.35 -6.12 -3.81
N GLU A 13 -9.10 -6.69 -2.89
CA GLU A 13 -9.53 -5.96 -1.71
C GLU A 13 -9.11 -6.71 -0.46
N PHE A 14 -8.45 -6.00 0.45
CA PHE A 14 -7.99 -6.53 1.72
C PHE A 14 -8.36 -5.54 2.81
N TYR A 15 -8.64 -6.03 4.01
CA TYR A 15 -8.87 -5.14 5.14
C TYR A 15 -8.24 -5.71 6.39
N GLU A 16 -7.92 -4.80 7.31
CA GLU A 16 -7.31 -5.15 8.59
C GLU A 16 -7.85 -4.25 9.67
N ARG A 17 -8.05 -4.82 10.85
CA ARG A 17 -8.46 -4.08 12.04
C ARG A 17 -7.25 -3.66 12.83
N PHE A 18 -7.18 -2.37 13.17
CA PHE A 18 -6.14 -1.78 14.00
C PHE A 18 -6.73 -1.33 15.33
N ARG A 19 -6.12 -1.72 16.42
CA ARG A 19 -6.53 -1.29 17.76
C ARG A 19 -5.86 0.02 18.10
N ALA A 20 -6.25 1.06 17.39
CA ALA A 20 -5.74 2.41 17.55
C ALA A 20 -6.72 3.41 16.93
N PRO A 21 -6.72 4.66 17.40
CA PRO A 21 -7.60 5.69 16.82
C PRO A 21 -7.20 6.01 15.39
N VAL A 22 -8.17 6.46 14.60
CA VAL A 22 -7.98 6.68 13.16
C VAL A 22 -6.85 7.67 12.85
N TRP A 23 -6.68 8.71 13.65
CA TRP A 23 -5.62 9.70 13.41
C TRP A 23 -4.23 9.07 13.52
N ARG A 24 -4.05 8.11 14.42
CA ARG A 24 -2.77 7.45 14.63
C ARG A 24 -2.48 6.41 13.53
N VAL A 25 -3.51 5.68 13.11
CA VAL A 25 -3.37 4.75 11.98
C VAL A 25 -3.10 5.53 10.69
N TRP A 26 -3.81 6.62 10.48
CA TRP A 26 -3.58 7.51 9.33
C TRP A 26 -2.12 7.97 9.29
N ASP A 27 -1.57 8.42 10.40
CA ASP A 27 -0.22 9.00 10.46
C ASP A 27 0.87 8.01 10.06
N ILE A 28 0.67 6.71 10.24
CA ILE A 28 1.67 5.73 9.80
C ILE A 28 1.59 5.41 8.32
N PHE A 29 0.48 5.71 7.67
CA PHE A 29 0.29 5.47 6.23
C PHE A 29 0.47 6.73 5.38
N TYR A 30 0.21 7.90 5.94
CA TYR A 30 0.33 9.16 5.20
C TYR A 30 1.04 10.23 6.03
N ASN A 31 2.27 10.54 5.65
CA ASN A 31 3.11 11.59 6.24
C ASN A 31 4.31 11.81 5.31
N PRO A 32 5.12 12.88 5.49
CA PRO A 32 6.25 13.14 4.60
C PRO A 32 7.28 12.01 4.50
N ASN A 33 7.41 11.19 5.54
CA ASN A 33 8.32 10.05 5.55
C ASN A 33 7.64 8.73 5.17
N GLY A 34 6.39 8.80 4.72
CA GLY A 34 5.65 7.66 4.25
C GLY A 34 5.50 6.54 5.29
N TRP A 35 5.98 5.37 4.94
CA TRP A 35 5.86 4.16 5.78
C TRP A 35 7.15 3.84 6.54
N ASP A 36 8.02 4.84 6.73
CA ASP A 36 9.16 4.72 7.62
C ASP A 36 8.66 4.77 9.08
N PRO A 37 9.26 4.06 10.00
CA PRO A 37 10.29 3.02 9.82
C PRO A 37 9.73 1.60 9.83
N TRP A 38 8.39 1.45 9.85
CA TRP A 38 7.77 0.14 10.07
C TRP A 38 7.82 -0.78 8.83
N PHE A 39 7.93 -0.20 7.64
CA PHE A 39 8.03 -0.97 6.41
C PHE A 39 9.13 -0.48 5.48
N THR A 40 9.28 0.84 5.33
CA THR A 40 10.23 1.45 4.39
C THR A 40 11.41 2.06 5.12
N ASP A 41 12.47 2.36 4.35
CA ASP A 41 13.67 3.02 4.85
C ASP A 41 14.08 4.08 3.84
N GLY A 42 13.63 5.30 4.06
CA GLY A 42 13.90 6.43 3.18
C GLY A 42 12.77 6.75 2.21
N MET A 43 11.55 6.37 2.52
CA MET A 43 10.39 6.76 1.73
C MET A 43 10.14 8.26 1.86
N LYS A 44 9.65 8.86 0.76
CA LYS A 44 9.29 10.28 0.72
C LYS A 44 7.94 10.45 0.06
N VAL A 45 7.10 11.26 0.68
CA VAL A 45 5.80 11.66 0.14
C VAL A 45 5.80 13.18 0.03
N ASP A 46 5.74 13.70 -1.20
CA ASP A 46 5.78 15.13 -1.47
C ASP A 46 4.42 15.61 -1.93
N GLU A 47 3.69 16.29 -1.04
CA GLU A 47 2.37 16.83 -1.34
C GLU A 47 2.40 17.91 -2.42
N GLU A 48 3.47 18.70 -2.48
CA GLU A 48 3.54 19.82 -3.44
C GLU A 48 3.64 19.31 -4.87
N THR A 49 4.47 18.31 -5.10
CA THR A 49 4.65 17.73 -6.44
C THR A 49 3.71 16.57 -6.72
N GLY A 50 3.16 15.95 -5.66
CA GLY A 50 2.35 14.73 -5.76
C GLY A 50 3.18 13.48 -5.96
N GLU A 51 4.48 13.56 -5.84
CA GLU A 51 5.36 12.42 -6.08
C GLU A 51 5.60 11.61 -4.80
N ILE A 52 5.70 10.28 -4.97
CA ILE A 52 6.04 9.37 -3.91
C ILE A 52 7.30 8.62 -4.33
N TYR A 53 8.28 8.55 -3.42
CA TYR A 53 9.49 7.78 -3.59
C TYR A 53 9.48 6.67 -2.55
N PHE A 54 9.42 5.42 -3.03
CA PHE A 54 9.41 4.23 -2.18
C PHE A 54 10.81 3.64 -2.12
N ARG A 55 11.24 3.21 -0.93
CA ARG A 55 12.49 2.49 -0.75
C ARG A 55 12.34 1.52 0.42
N TRP A 56 12.50 0.23 0.14
CA TRP A 56 12.38 -0.81 1.18
C TRP A 56 13.18 -2.05 0.83
N PHE A 57 13.34 -2.93 1.80
CA PHE A 57 13.93 -4.24 1.58
C PHE A 57 12.83 -5.26 1.30
N ARG A 58 13.08 -6.17 0.37
CA ARG A 58 12.22 -7.33 0.21
C ARG A 58 12.43 -8.27 1.39
N LEU A 59 11.34 -8.68 2.01
CA LEU A 59 11.42 -9.61 3.14
C LEU A 59 11.88 -11.00 2.72
N THR A 60 11.74 -11.37 1.43
CA THR A 60 12.07 -12.69 0.92
C THR A 60 13.55 -12.85 0.59
N ASP A 61 14.23 -11.81 0.08
CA ASP A 61 15.61 -11.90 -0.40
C ASP A 61 16.52 -10.78 0.10
N GLY A 62 15.98 -9.83 0.84
CA GLY A 62 16.74 -8.72 1.40
C GLY A 62 17.23 -7.68 0.40
N GLN A 63 16.78 -7.75 -0.85
CA GLN A 63 17.18 -6.77 -1.84
C GLN A 63 16.48 -5.43 -1.62
N VAL A 64 17.21 -4.34 -1.84
CA VAL A 64 16.64 -2.99 -1.80
C VAL A 64 15.79 -2.78 -3.05
N VAL A 65 14.56 -2.37 -2.82
CA VAL A 65 13.64 -2.00 -3.90
C VAL A 65 13.44 -0.49 -3.86
N VAL A 66 13.57 0.14 -5.01
CA VAL A 66 13.28 1.57 -5.20
C VAL A 66 12.18 1.66 -6.24
N ASP A 67 11.15 2.44 -5.92
CA ASP A 67 9.98 2.56 -6.77
C ASP A 67 9.40 3.96 -6.68
N ARG A 68 8.54 4.29 -7.64
CA ARG A 68 7.89 5.60 -7.66
C ARG A 68 6.39 5.46 -7.70
N GLY A 69 5.73 6.49 -7.19
CA GLY A 69 4.29 6.60 -7.24
C GLY A 69 3.87 8.05 -7.37
N ARG A 70 2.57 8.24 -7.52
CA ARG A 70 1.97 9.57 -7.65
C ARG A 70 0.67 9.63 -6.88
N ILE A 71 0.54 10.64 -6.04
CA ILE A 71 -0.67 10.88 -5.26
C ILE A 71 -1.81 11.21 -6.21
N VAL A 72 -2.96 10.58 -6.00
CA VAL A 72 -4.20 10.88 -6.72
C VAL A 72 -5.16 11.65 -5.82
N SER A 73 -5.39 11.16 -4.60
CA SER A 73 -6.36 11.77 -3.71
C SER A 73 -5.94 11.58 -2.26
N VAL A 74 -6.13 12.64 -1.47
CA VAL A 74 -5.89 12.61 -0.02
C VAL A 74 -7.08 13.27 0.67
N VAL A 75 -7.79 12.52 1.49
CA VAL A 75 -8.82 13.03 2.39
C VAL A 75 -8.43 12.60 3.79
N ARG A 76 -7.99 13.55 4.60
CA ARG A 76 -7.39 13.29 5.90
C ARG A 76 -8.26 12.36 6.75
N HIS A 77 -7.63 11.33 7.31
CA HIS A 77 -8.26 10.31 8.17
C HIS A 77 -9.29 9.43 7.44
N ARG A 78 -9.37 9.51 6.11
CA ARG A 78 -10.39 8.77 5.35
C ARG A 78 -9.86 8.05 4.13
N LEU A 79 -9.05 8.71 3.29
CA LEU A 79 -8.68 8.16 2.00
C LEU A 79 -7.29 8.64 1.59
N PHE A 80 -6.47 7.70 1.15
CA PHE A 80 -5.21 7.98 0.47
C PHE A 80 -5.16 7.07 -0.75
N SER A 81 -5.14 7.67 -1.94
CA SER A 81 -5.04 6.91 -3.17
C SER A 81 -3.87 7.41 -4.01
N PHE A 82 -3.23 6.47 -4.70
CA PHE A 82 -2.03 6.77 -5.45
C PHE A 82 -1.79 5.74 -6.54
N TRP A 83 -1.06 6.18 -7.59
CA TRP A 83 -0.49 5.29 -8.57
C TRP A 83 0.82 4.74 -8.06
N TRP A 84 1.12 3.49 -8.41
CA TRP A 84 2.33 2.80 -7.99
C TRP A 84 2.92 1.99 -9.14
N TYR A 85 4.22 1.69 -9.03
CA TYR A 85 5.00 0.95 -10.03
C TYR A 85 5.02 1.66 -11.37
N GLU A 86 5.90 2.70 -11.46
CA GLU A 86 6.09 3.47 -12.69
C GLU A 86 6.84 2.65 -13.73
N TYR A 87 6.29 2.64 -14.93
CA TYR A 87 6.89 2.05 -16.12
C TYR A 87 6.98 3.11 -17.21
N GLU A 88 7.62 2.78 -18.38
CA GLU A 88 7.78 3.74 -19.48
C GLU A 88 6.44 4.28 -19.99
N ASP A 89 5.39 3.46 -19.93
CA ASP A 89 4.06 3.79 -20.44
C ASP A 89 3.06 4.19 -19.34
N GLY A 90 3.54 4.48 -18.12
CA GLY A 90 2.70 4.91 -17.01
C GLY A 90 2.82 4.00 -15.79
N TYR A 91 1.76 3.93 -15.00
CA TYR A 91 1.76 3.15 -13.76
C TYR A 91 1.00 1.85 -13.93
N ARG A 92 1.47 0.79 -13.25
CA ARG A 92 0.81 -0.52 -13.30
C ARG A 92 -0.31 -0.65 -12.28
N SER A 93 -0.17 -0.04 -11.12
CA SER A 93 -1.12 -0.24 -10.02
C SER A 93 -1.77 1.06 -9.59
N PHE A 94 -3.08 0.99 -9.37
CA PHE A 94 -3.81 2.06 -8.68
C PHE A 94 -4.22 1.51 -7.32
N VAL A 95 -3.88 2.24 -6.25
CA VAL A 95 -4.10 1.79 -4.88
C VAL A 95 -4.95 2.81 -4.13
N GLU A 96 -5.93 2.30 -3.39
CA GLU A 96 -6.73 3.11 -2.47
C GLU A 96 -6.63 2.52 -1.07
N LEU A 97 -6.27 3.38 -0.11
CA LEU A 97 -6.32 3.05 1.31
C LEU A 97 -7.47 3.84 1.91
N GLU A 98 -8.47 3.14 2.42
CA GLU A 98 -9.63 3.73 3.06
C GLU A 98 -9.58 3.46 4.56
N PHE A 99 -9.80 4.51 5.36
CA PHE A 99 -9.71 4.46 6.82
C PHE A 99 -11.09 4.70 7.40
N GLN A 100 -11.57 3.76 8.20
CA GLN A 100 -12.89 3.85 8.82
C GLN A 100 -12.78 3.62 10.33
N PRO A 101 -13.02 4.66 11.15
CA PRO A 101 -13.08 4.45 12.60
C PRO A 101 -14.32 3.63 12.94
N THR A 102 -14.12 2.58 13.73
CA THR A 102 -15.22 1.72 14.23
C THR A 102 -15.38 1.88 15.73
N GLY A 103 -14.54 2.70 16.34
CA GLY A 103 -14.55 3.05 17.75
C GLY A 103 -13.46 4.08 18.01
N VAL A 104 -13.38 4.59 19.23
CA VAL A 104 -12.36 5.59 19.63
C VAL A 104 -10.94 5.01 19.45
N GLU A 105 -10.78 3.72 19.77
CA GLU A 105 -9.49 3.03 19.74
C GLU A 105 -9.50 1.89 18.71
N GLU A 106 -10.30 2.02 17.66
CA GLU A 106 -10.37 1.00 16.64
C GLU A 106 -10.62 1.58 15.25
N THR A 107 -9.86 1.10 14.28
CA THR A 107 -9.93 1.56 12.89
C THR A 107 -9.83 0.36 11.95
N ILE A 108 -10.66 0.33 10.93
CA ILE A 108 -10.53 -0.62 9.82
C ILE A 108 -9.83 0.11 8.67
N VAL A 109 -8.76 -0.48 8.16
CA VAL A 109 -8.11 -0.02 6.93
C VAL A 109 -8.43 -1.01 5.82
N THR A 110 -9.00 -0.51 4.74
CA THR A 110 -9.27 -1.30 3.54
C THR A 110 -8.32 -0.87 2.45
N VAL A 111 -7.64 -1.84 1.85
CA VAL A 111 -6.79 -1.63 0.68
C VAL A 111 -7.52 -2.14 -0.54
N ARG A 112 -7.65 -1.32 -1.56
CA ARG A 112 -8.08 -1.74 -2.90
C ARG A 112 -6.90 -1.55 -3.83
N ASP A 113 -6.43 -2.66 -4.39
CA ASP A 113 -5.28 -2.68 -5.30
C ASP A 113 -5.74 -3.15 -6.67
N LYS A 114 -5.65 -2.24 -7.63
CA LYS A 114 -5.92 -2.56 -9.03
C LYS A 114 -4.58 -2.62 -9.76
N THR A 115 -3.96 -3.79 -9.71
CA THR A 115 -2.74 -4.07 -10.46
C THR A 115 -3.13 -4.67 -11.80
N PHE A 116 -2.77 -3.96 -12.87
CA PHE A 116 -3.11 -4.37 -14.22
C PHE A 116 -2.12 -5.41 -14.73
N VAL A 117 -2.66 -6.50 -15.28
CA VAL A 117 -1.88 -7.54 -15.93
C VAL A 117 -2.46 -7.79 -17.32
N LYS A 118 -1.59 -8.16 -18.27
CA LYS A 118 -1.98 -8.34 -19.68
C LYS A 118 -2.81 -9.59 -19.87
N ASP A 119 -2.38 -10.68 -19.23
CA ASP A 119 -2.96 -12.00 -19.43
C ASP A 119 -2.61 -12.90 -18.24
N GLU A 120 -3.01 -14.15 -18.35
CA GLU A 120 -2.81 -15.17 -17.33
C GLU A 120 -1.34 -15.36 -16.94
N SER A 121 -0.42 -15.19 -17.88
CA SER A 121 1.01 -15.39 -17.60
C SER A 121 1.56 -14.39 -16.59
N GLU A 122 0.92 -13.24 -16.43
CA GLU A 122 1.31 -12.21 -15.47
C GLU A 122 0.57 -12.29 -14.14
N LEU A 123 -0.35 -13.23 -13.95
CA LEU A 123 -1.07 -13.40 -12.69
C LEU A 123 -0.16 -13.49 -11.46
N PRO A 124 1.03 -14.11 -11.53
CA PRO A 124 1.93 -14.11 -10.36
C PRO A 124 2.28 -12.73 -9.82
N ILE A 125 2.21 -11.68 -10.64
CA ILE A 125 2.41 -10.29 -10.19
C ILE A 125 1.33 -9.93 -9.16
N ARG A 126 0.07 -10.25 -9.44
CA ARG A 126 -1.04 -9.97 -8.53
C ARG A 126 -0.93 -10.78 -7.25
N TYR A 127 -0.52 -12.04 -7.35
CA TYR A 127 -0.32 -12.90 -6.17
C TYR A 127 0.76 -12.32 -5.25
N ARG A 128 1.86 -11.82 -5.82
CA ARG A 128 2.91 -11.17 -5.04
C ARG A 128 2.42 -9.88 -4.39
N CYS A 129 1.59 -9.09 -5.08
CA CYS A 129 0.98 -7.90 -4.49
C CYS A 129 0.10 -8.26 -3.31
N ALA A 130 -0.74 -9.29 -3.44
CA ALA A 130 -1.61 -9.75 -2.37
C ALA A 130 -0.80 -10.18 -1.13
N TYR A 131 0.26 -10.96 -1.36
CA TYR A 131 1.15 -11.39 -0.28
C TYR A 131 1.84 -10.19 0.39
N GLY A 132 2.32 -9.24 -0.42
CA GLY A 132 2.96 -8.03 0.08
C GLY A 132 2.03 -7.19 0.95
N TRP A 133 0.78 -7.02 0.55
CA TRP A 133 -0.20 -6.29 1.36
C TRP A 133 -0.47 -6.99 2.69
N GLY A 134 -0.55 -8.32 2.70
CA GLY A 134 -0.70 -9.08 3.95
C GLY A 134 0.47 -8.85 4.90
N GLN A 135 1.70 -8.87 4.40
CA GLN A 135 2.89 -8.58 5.19
C GLN A 135 2.87 -7.15 5.71
N MET A 136 2.55 -6.18 4.87
CA MET A 136 2.50 -4.77 5.25
C MET A 136 1.50 -4.52 6.36
N MET A 137 0.32 -5.10 6.28
CA MET A 137 -0.71 -4.92 7.31
C MET A 137 -0.27 -5.47 8.66
N LEU A 138 0.38 -6.63 8.68
CA LEU A 138 0.92 -7.19 9.93
C LEU A 138 2.03 -6.32 10.52
N LEU A 139 2.93 -5.81 9.66
CA LEU A 139 4.00 -4.92 10.11
C LEU A 139 3.43 -3.60 10.63
N ALA A 140 2.42 -3.06 9.98
CA ALA A 140 1.73 -1.85 10.42
C ALA A 140 1.06 -2.05 11.78
N LYS A 141 0.38 -3.18 11.97
CA LYS A 141 -0.27 -3.50 13.27
C LYS A 141 0.75 -3.60 14.38
N ALA A 142 1.84 -4.33 14.17
CA ALA A 142 2.89 -4.47 15.16
C ALA A 142 3.43 -3.10 15.59
N TYR A 143 3.59 -2.21 14.63
CA TYR A 143 4.11 -0.88 14.91
C TYR A 143 3.10 0.01 15.63
N VAL A 144 1.88 0.13 15.10
CA VAL A 144 0.90 1.06 15.65
C VAL A 144 0.32 0.57 16.98
N GLU A 145 0.14 -0.73 17.15
CA GLU A 145 -0.46 -1.29 18.37
C GLU A 145 0.56 -1.52 19.48
N ASN A 146 1.80 -1.85 19.14
CA ASN A 146 2.80 -2.28 20.11
C ASN A 146 4.15 -1.57 19.99
N GLY A 147 4.31 -0.66 19.05
CA GLY A 147 5.58 0.06 18.85
C GLY A 147 6.72 -0.83 18.36
N LEU A 148 6.41 -1.97 17.73
CA LEU A 148 7.41 -2.93 17.27
C LEU A 148 7.77 -2.69 15.81
N ILE A 149 9.06 -2.70 15.53
CA ILE A 149 9.60 -2.65 14.17
C ILE A 149 10.17 -4.04 13.88
N LEU A 150 9.58 -4.73 12.88
CA LEU A 150 9.89 -6.12 12.59
C LEU A 150 10.77 -6.33 11.34
N ILE A 151 11.22 -5.26 10.72
CA ILE A 151 12.10 -5.35 9.54
C ILE A 151 13.51 -4.92 9.87
#